data_3a84e7daba7014561a2f6511a64ed38e
#
_entry.id   3a84e7daba7014561a2f6511a64ed38e
#
_cell.length_a   1.000
_cell.length_b   1.000
_cell.length_c   1.000
_cell.angle_alpha   90.00
_cell.angle_beta   90.00
_cell.angle_gamma   90.00
#
_symmetry.space_group_name_H-M   'P 1'
#
loop_
_entity.id
_entity.type
_entity.pdbx_description
1 polymer ?
#
loop_
_entity_poly.entity_id
_entity_poly.type
_entity_poly.pdbx_seq_one_letter_code
_entity_poly.pdbx_strand_id
1 'polypeptide(L)'
;MYKYAIYAEIVSENKSKYVKINKEDDIEHGTAFSEQELGVMWQNSANIDVQLILIMCYSGWRIGELENLDVNLEKRFFQGGSKTKAGKDRIVPIHPCIYNFVKSRIDTDGTLLNMHKVTYRMFRFYPILEKLGIVGNPKHTPHDCRHTFSALCEKYGVRENDRKRLL
;
A
#
# COMPACT_ATOMS: atom_id res chain seq x y z
N MET A 1 -12.74 24.68 -5.46
CA MET A 1 -14.12 25.20 -5.28
C MET A 1 -14.13 26.62 -4.74
N TYR A 2 -13.58 26.95 -3.55
CA TYR A 2 -13.57 28.33 -3.00
C TYR A 2 -12.91 29.39 -3.89
N LYS A 3 -11.81 29.09 -4.59
CA LYS A 3 -11.15 30.04 -5.51
C LYS A 3 -12.09 30.50 -6.63
N TYR A 4 -12.89 29.59 -7.16
CA TYR A 4 -13.88 29.91 -8.20
C TYR A 4 -15.05 30.76 -7.64
N ALA A 5 -15.50 30.42 -6.44
CA ALA A 5 -16.59 31.17 -5.78
C ALA A 5 -16.18 32.61 -5.44
N ILE A 6 -14.92 32.87 -5.10
CA ILE A 6 -14.38 34.22 -4.92
C ILE A 6 -14.28 34.93 -6.24
N TYR A 7 -13.75 34.26 -7.29
CA TYR A 7 -13.65 34.84 -8.63
C TYR A 7 -15.02 35.22 -9.23
N ALA A 8 -16.03 34.37 -8.96
CA ALA A 8 -17.42 34.60 -9.40
C ALA A 8 -18.20 35.51 -8.45
N GLU A 9 -17.54 36.18 -7.50
CA GLU A 9 -18.14 37.11 -6.52
C GLU A 9 -19.30 36.51 -5.68
N ILE A 10 -19.39 35.18 -5.61
CA ILE A 10 -20.41 34.48 -4.82
C ILE A 10 -20.11 34.58 -3.31
N VAL A 11 -18.83 34.63 -2.96
CA VAL A 11 -18.34 34.81 -1.59
C VAL A 11 -17.19 35.81 -1.58
N SER A 12 -17.14 36.67 -0.57
CA SER A 12 -16.13 37.72 -0.45
C SER A 12 -14.77 37.19 0.05
N GLU A 13 -14.77 36.10 0.79
CA GLU A 13 -13.55 35.52 1.36
C GLU A 13 -13.64 33.99 1.58
N ASN A 14 -12.51 33.37 1.66
CA ASN A 14 -12.42 31.94 2.01
C ASN A 14 -12.38 31.73 3.53
N LYS A 15 -13.53 31.62 4.16
CA LYS A 15 -13.66 31.40 5.61
C LYS A 15 -13.12 30.01 6.07
N SER A 16 -12.95 29.04 5.15
CA SER A 16 -12.39 27.75 5.51
C SER A 16 -10.93 27.83 5.98
N LYS A 17 -10.22 28.94 5.72
CA LYS A 17 -8.87 29.18 6.25
C LYS A 17 -8.84 29.31 7.78
N TYR A 18 -9.97 29.71 8.38
CA TYR A 18 -10.08 29.94 9.82
C TYR A 18 -10.66 28.72 10.56
N VAL A 19 -11.20 27.76 9.81
CA VAL A 19 -11.65 26.50 10.39
C VAL A 19 -10.40 25.64 10.65
N LYS A 20 -9.88 25.70 11.86
CA LYS A 20 -9.01 24.63 12.36
C LYS A 20 -9.89 23.40 12.53
N ILE A 21 -9.90 22.52 11.53
CA ILE A 21 -10.33 21.16 11.77
C ILE A 21 -9.26 20.63 12.73
N ASN A 22 -9.60 20.52 14.02
CA ASN A 22 -8.92 19.54 14.85
C ASN A 22 -9.27 18.20 14.18
N LYS A 23 -8.45 17.77 13.22
CA LYS A 23 -8.28 16.36 13.05
C LYS A 23 -7.73 15.92 14.41
N GLU A 24 -8.57 15.38 15.27
CA GLU A 24 -8.14 14.24 16.03
C GLU A 24 -7.42 13.42 14.98
N ASP A 25 -6.10 13.22 15.15
CA ASP A 25 -5.37 12.35 14.27
C ASP A 25 -6.29 11.15 14.08
N ASP A 26 -6.89 11.03 12.88
CA ASP A 26 -7.46 9.77 12.47
C ASP A 26 -6.24 8.86 12.57
N ILE A 27 -6.07 8.29 13.76
CA ILE A 27 -5.24 7.13 13.96
C ILE A 27 -5.82 6.21 12.91
N GLU A 28 -5.12 6.11 11.78
CA GLU A 28 -5.48 5.15 10.75
C GLU A 28 -5.47 3.82 11.50
N HIS A 29 -6.64 3.38 11.95
CA HIS A 29 -6.85 2.15 12.69
C HIS A 29 -6.69 0.97 11.72
N GLY A 30 -5.56 0.96 11.01
CA GLY A 30 -5.14 -0.17 10.22
C GLY A 30 -4.53 -1.21 11.16
N THR A 31 -4.94 -2.45 11.02
CA THR A 31 -4.40 -3.57 11.78
C THR A 31 -3.51 -4.40 10.87
N ALA A 32 -2.24 -4.56 11.22
CA ALA A 32 -1.35 -5.46 10.50
C ALA A 32 -1.94 -6.88 10.45
N PHE A 33 -1.72 -7.57 9.33
CA PHE A 33 -2.04 -8.99 9.27
C PHE A 33 -1.24 -9.76 10.32
N SER A 34 -1.90 -10.65 11.02
CA SER A 34 -1.29 -11.53 12.01
C SER A 34 -0.37 -12.56 11.34
N GLU A 35 0.50 -13.19 12.12
CA GLU A 35 1.37 -14.27 11.64
C GLU A 35 0.58 -15.47 11.11
N GLN A 36 -0.58 -15.76 11.73
CA GLN A 36 -1.46 -16.83 11.29
C GLN A 36 -2.07 -16.51 9.92
N GLU A 37 -2.56 -15.29 9.72
CA GLU A 37 -3.12 -14.84 8.44
C GLU A 37 -2.05 -14.83 7.34
N LEU A 38 -0.85 -14.34 7.64
CA LEU A 38 0.31 -14.44 6.72
C LEU A 38 0.64 -15.91 6.40
N GLY A 39 0.59 -16.80 7.38
CA GLY A 39 0.78 -18.23 7.18
C GLY A 39 -0.24 -18.83 6.21
N VAL A 40 -1.53 -18.48 6.35
CA VAL A 40 -2.60 -18.89 5.42
C VAL A 40 -2.33 -18.36 4.01
N MET A 41 -1.92 -17.09 3.88
CA MET A 41 -1.57 -16.50 2.58
C MET A 41 -0.40 -17.24 1.93
N TRP A 42 0.66 -17.56 2.68
CA TRP A 42 1.81 -18.31 2.16
C TRP A 42 1.44 -19.71 1.69
N GLN A 43 0.57 -20.42 2.41
CA GLN A 43 0.05 -21.74 2.00
C GLN A 43 -0.77 -21.65 0.70
N ASN A 44 -1.38 -20.50 0.41
CA ASN A 44 -2.19 -20.25 -0.77
C ASN A 44 -1.47 -19.37 -1.83
N SER A 45 -0.15 -19.28 -1.77
CA SER A 45 0.66 -18.41 -2.63
C SER A 45 0.72 -18.85 -4.11
N ALA A 46 0.12 -19.97 -4.49
CA ALA A 46 -0.14 -20.30 -5.89
C ALA A 46 -1.16 -19.36 -6.55
N ASN A 47 -2.03 -18.70 -5.76
CA ASN A 47 -3.00 -17.74 -6.26
C ASN A 47 -2.35 -16.38 -6.52
N ILE A 48 -2.53 -15.83 -7.72
CA ILE A 48 -1.91 -14.57 -8.13
C ILE A 48 -2.38 -13.35 -7.32
N ASP A 49 -3.62 -13.34 -6.82
CA ASP A 49 -4.12 -12.24 -5.99
C ASP A 49 -3.51 -12.31 -4.60
N VAL A 50 -3.29 -13.50 -4.05
CA VAL A 50 -2.55 -13.70 -2.79
C VAL A 50 -1.10 -13.25 -2.94
N GLN A 51 -0.45 -13.56 -4.07
CA GLN A 51 0.90 -13.09 -4.35
C GLN A 51 1.00 -11.57 -4.31
N LEU A 52 0.02 -10.85 -4.86
CA LEU A 52 0.04 -9.39 -4.82
C LEU A 52 -0.15 -8.83 -3.41
N ILE A 53 -0.98 -9.46 -2.58
CA ILE A 53 -1.11 -9.10 -1.16
C ILE A 53 0.23 -9.31 -0.44
N LEU A 54 0.88 -10.45 -0.66
CA LEU A 54 2.21 -10.72 -0.09
C LEU A 54 3.26 -9.73 -0.58
N ILE A 55 3.25 -9.35 -1.88
CA ILE A 55 4.13 -8.30 -2.40
C ILE A 55 3.93 -7.00 -1.61
N MET A 56 2.69 -6.58 -1.37
CA MET A 56 2.40 -5.37 -0.58
C MET A 56 2.85 -5.51 0.87
N CYS A 57 2.63 -6.67 1.51
CA CYS A 57 3.03 -6.94 2.89
C CYS A 57 4.55 -6.97 3.10
N TYR A 58 5.32 -7.34 2.08
CA TYR A 58 6.79 -7.44 2.17
C TYR A 58 7.54 -6.30 1.48
N SER A 59 6.82 -5.29 0.99
CA SER A 59 7.43 -4.10 0.36
C SER A 59 6.92 -2.78 0.91
N GLY A 60 5.76 -2.78 1.58
CA GLY A 60 5.14 -1.59 2.14
C GLY A 60 4.59 -0.59 1.13
N TRP A 61 4.51 -0.96 -0.16
CA TRP A 61 3.92 -0.11 -1.18
C TRP A 61 2.40 0.01 -1.03
N ARG A 62 1.89 1.22 -1.28
CA ARG A 62 0.44 1.41 -1.36
C ARG A 62 -0.08 0.85 -2.67
N ILE A 63 -1.27 0.27 -2.66
CA ILE A 63 -1.90 -0.27 -3.89
C ILE A 63 -1.95 0.74 -5.04
N GLY A 64 -2.16 2.03 -4.75
CA GLY A 64 -2.18 3.07 -5.78
C GLY A 64 -0.82 3.45 -6.34
N GLU A 65 0.27 2.98 -5.74
CA GLU A 65 1.65 3.20 -6.23
C GLU A 65 2.08 2.09 -7.18
N LEU A 66 1.49 0.88 -7.05
CA LEU A 66 1.89 -0.31 -7.82
C LEU A 66 1.66 -0.20 -9.34
N GLU A 67 0.72 0.65 -9.78
CA GLU A 67 0.43 0.85 -11.21
C GLU A 67 1.61 1.49 -11.97
N ASN A 68 2.40 2.33 -11.27
CA ASN A 68 3.46 3.15 -11.88
C ASN A 68 4.82 2.97 -11.18
N LEU A 69 5.04 1.80 -10.60
CA LEU A 69 6.25 1.51 -9.86
C LEU A 69 7.32 0.95 -10.79
N ASP A 70 8.48 1.58 -10.81
CA ASP A 70 9.64 1.03 -11.50
C ASP A 70 10.19 -0.18 -10.73
N VAL A 71 10.42 -1.29 -11.44
CA VAL A 71 10.93 -2.52 -10.87
C VAL A 71 12.23 -2.91 -11.54
N ASN A 72 13.33 -2.85 -10.79
CA ASN A 72 14.62 -3.33 -11.25
C ASN A 72 14.86 -4.75 -10.75
N LEU A 73 14.62 -5.74 -11.60
CA LEU A 73 14.77 -7.15 -11.26
C LEU A 73 16.24 -7.56 -11.09
N GLU A 74 17.16 -6.97 -11.85
CA GLU A 74 18.59 -7.27 -11.77
C GLU A 74 19.17 -6.82 -10.43
N LYS A 75 18.93 -5.56 -10.06
CA LYS A 75 19.40 -4.96 -8.81
C LYS A 75 18.46 -5.23 -7.63
N ARG A 76 17.31 -5.87 -7.86
CA ARG A 76 16.31 -6.29 -6.88
C ARG A 76 15.79 -5.15 -6.01
N PHE A 77 15.27 -4.09 -6.63
CA PHE A 77 14.60 -3.03 -5.92
C PHE A 77 13.37 -2.50 -6.68
N PHE A 78 12.48 -1.91 -5.92
CA PHE A 78 11.40 -1.07 -6.41
C PHE A 78 11.81 0.39 -6.30
N GLN A 79 11.44 1.22 -7.26
CA GLN A 79 11.63 2.66 -7.21
C GLN A 79 10.33 3.37 -7.59
N GLY A 80 9.96 4.38 -6.81
CA GLY A 80 8.77 5.18 -7.07
C GLY A 80 8.31 5.90 -5.82
N GLY A 81 7.06 6.24 -5.77
CA GLY A 81 6.43 6.86 -4.60
C GLY A 81 5.42 7.94 -4.93
N SER A 82 4.66 8.31 -3.92
CA SER A 82 3.62 9.31 -4.01
C SER A 82 4.21 10.72 -4.21
N LYS A 83 3.40 11.62 -4.77
CA LYS A 83 3.74 13.02 -5.09
C LYS A 83 4.12 13.90 -3.88
N THR A 84 4.23 13.34 -2.68
CA THR A 84 4.69 14.06 -1.48
C THR A 84 6.21 14.13 -1.45
N LYS A 85 6.79 15.25 -0.99
CA LYS A 85 8.25 15.45 -0.91
C LYS A 85 8.99 14.33 -0.16
N ALA A 86 8.35 13.69 0.82
CA ALA A 86 8.94 12.63 1.62
C ALA A 86 8.90 11.23 0.97
N GLY A 87 7.97 11.01 0.03
CA GLY A 87 7.77 9.68 -0.59
C GLY A 87 8.21 9.61 -2.05
N LYS A 88 8.73 10.71 -2.61
CA LYS A 88 9.15 10.78 -4.01
C LYS A 88 10.46 10.02 -4.21
N ASP A 89 10.49 9.19 -5.26
CA ASP A 89 11.69 8.42 -5.67
C ASP A 89 12.24 7.46 -4.58
N ARG A 90 11.36 6.95 -3.73
CA ARG A 90 11.70 5.99 -2.68
C ARG A 90 12.21 4.69 -3.31
N ILE A 91 13.31 4.16 -2.77
CA ILE A 91 13.88 2.87 -3.16
C ILE A 91 13.59 1.86 -2.05
N VAL A 92 12.95 0.75 -2.40
CA VAL A 92 12.66 -0.35 -1.49
C VAL A 92 13.23 -1.64 -2.06
N PRO A 93 14.10 -2.37 -1.33
CA PRO A 93 14.61 -3.65 -1.79
C PRO A 93 13.48 -4.67 -2.00
N ILE A 94 13.59 -5.51 -3.03
CA ILE A 94 12.71 -6.67 -3.21
C ILE A 94 13.17 -7.76 -2.26
N HIS A 95 12.33 -8.08 -1.27
CA HIS A 95 12.62 -9.16 -0.34
C HIS A 95 12.72 -10.51 -1.09
N PRO A 96 13.72 -11.36 -0.80
CA PRO A 96 13.92 -12.62 -1.54
C PRO A 96 12.68 -13.51 -1.62
N CYS A 97 11.87 -13.57 -0.56
CA CYS A 97 10.68 -14.43 -0.53
C CYS A 97 9.59 -14.04 -1.55
N ILE A 98 9.50 -12.77 -1.96
CA ILE A 98 8.52 -12.29 -2.94
C ILE A 98 9.11 -12.10 -4.34
N TYR A 99 10.43 -12.29 -4.52
CA TYR A 99 11.11 -12.00 -5.79
C TYR A 99 10.48 -12.73 -6.98
N ASN A 100 10.18 -14.00 -6.85
CA ASN A 100 9.61 -14.80 -7.94
C ASN A 100 8.19 -14.33 -8.30
N PHE A 101 7.41 -13.85 -7.34
CA PHE A 101 6.08 -13.29 -7.59
C PHE A 101 6.18 -11.97 -8.37
N VAL A 102 7.12 -11.09 -7.95
CA VAL A 102 7.41 -9.84 -8.63
C VAL A 102 7.87 -10.10 -10.06
N LYS A 103 8.86 -10.99 -10.23
CA LYS A 103 9.40 -11.35 -11.54
C LYS A 103 8.30 -11.88 -12.48
N SER A 104 7.50 -12.85 -12.02
CA SER A 104 6.40 -13.41 -12.83
C SER A 104 5.43 -12.34 -13.32
N ARG A 105 5.05 -11.38 -12.46
CA ARG A 105 4.15 -10.29 -12.84
C ARG A 105 4.77 -9.34 -13.86
N ILE A 106 6.02 -8.95 -13.66
CA ILE A 106 6.70 -8.06 -14.60
C ILE A 106 6.90 -8.74 -15.94
N ASP A 107 7.28 -10.02 -15.97
CA ASP A 107 7.45 -10.79 -17.21
C ASP A 107 6.12 -10.97 -17.97
N THR A 108 4.99 -11.05 -17.26
CA THR A 108 3.67 -11.30 -17.87
C THR A 108 2.94 -10.02 -18.24
N ASP A 109 2.89 -9.06 -17.31
CA ASP A 109 2.01 -7.88 -17.39
C ASP A 109 2.79 -6.57 -17.59
N GLY A 110 4.12 -6.58 -17.44
CA GLY A 110 4.96 -5.38 -17.45
C GLY A 110 4.78 -4.47 -16.22
N THR A 111 3.85 -4.79 -15.33
CA THR A 111 3.54 -4.02 -14.12
C THR A 111 3.11 -4.92 -12.98
N LEU A 112 3.17 -4.41 -11.75
CA LEU A 112 2.68 -5.16 -10.59
C LEU A 112 1.16 -5.19 -10.49
N LEU A 113 0.50 -4.14 -10.95
CA LEU A 113 -0.95 -4.02 -10.96
C LEU A 113 -1.43 -3.57 -12.34
N ASN A 114 -2.02 -4.49 -13.10
CA ASN A 114 -2.52 -4.28 -14.46
C ASN A 114 -3.99 -3.83 -14.52
N MET A 115 -4.54 -3.33 -13.42
CA MET A 115 -5.90 -2.81 -13.33
C MET A 115 -5.98 -1.65 -12.34
N HIS A 116 -7.06 -0.86 -12.43
CA HIS A 116 -7.27 0.25 -11.50
C HIS A 116 -7.39 -0.25 -10.04
N LYS A 117 -6.73 0.43 -9.11
CA LYS A 117 -6.67 0.08 -7.67
C LYS A 117 -8.03 -0.19 -7.01
N VAL A 118 -9.08 0.57 -7.40
CA VAL A 118 -10.44 0.36 -6.84
C VAL A 118 -11.03 -0.95 -7.34
N THR A 119 -10.84 -1.28 -8.63
CA THR A 119 -11.28 -2.54 -9.22
C THR A 119 -10.60 -3.73 -8.52
N TYR A 120 -9.28 -3.67 -8.34
CA TYR A 120 -8.55 -4.70 -7.61
C TYR A 120 -9.08 -4.87 -6.19
N ARG A 121 -9.22 -3.76 -5.44
CA ARG A 121 -9.70 -3.80 -4.05
C ARG A 121 -11.05 -4.48 -3.94
N MET A 122 -12.01 -4.12 -4.81
CA MET A 122 -13.40 -4.61 -4.71
C MET A 122 -13.57 -6.04 -5.24
N PHE A 123 -12.90 -6.39 -6.35
CA PHE A 123 -13.15 -7.63 -7.07
C PHE A 123 -12.08 -8.70 -6.90
N ARG A 124 -10.94 -8.38 -6.27
CA ARG A 124 -9.84 -9.31 -6.03
C ARG A 124 -9.45 -9.38 -4.56
N PHE A 125 -9.06 -8.26 -3.97
CA PHE A 125 -8.55 -8.21 -2.60
C PHE A 125 -9.57 -8.72 -1.57
N TYR A 126 -10.75 -8.14 -1.51
CA TYR A 126 -11.77 -8.56 -0.54
C TYR A 126 -12.28 -10.00 -0.78
N PRO A 127 -12.63 -10.40 -2.01
CA PRO A 127 -13.07 -11.76 -2.26
C PRO A 127 -12.03 -12.83 -1.92
N ILE A 128 -10.74 -12.57 -2.17
CA ILE A 128 -9.71 -13.56 -1.83
C ILE A 128 -9.49 -13.68 -0.33
N LEU A 129 -9.52 -12.57 0.42
CA LEU A 129 -9.43 -12.63 1.89
C LEU A 129 -10.62 -13.40 2.49
N GLU A 130 -11.84 -13.15 2.01
CA GLU A 130 -13.03 -13.88 2.42
C GLU A 130 -12.91 -15.38 2.14
N LYS A 131 -12.45 -15.75 0.92
CA LYS A 131 -12.20 -17.14 0.55
C LYS A 131 -11.19 -17.84 1.46
N LEU A 132 -10.19 -17.10 1.93
CA LEU A 132 -9.16 -17.60 2.85
C LEU A 132 -9.61 -17.61 4.31
N GLY A 133 -10.81 -17.13 4.62
CA GLY A 133 -11.31 -17.00 6.00
C GLY A 133 -10.60 -15.89 6.79
N ILE A 134 -9.94 -14.97 6.11
CA ILE A 134 -9.26 -13.82 6.72
C ILE A 134 -10.27 -12.68 6.85
N VAL A 135 -10.99 -12.68 7.96
CA VAL A 135 -12.02 -11.67 8.26
C VAL A 135 -11.56 -10.88 9.48
N GLY A 136 -10.71 -9.90 9.27
CA GLY A 136 -10.27 -9.01 10.34
C GLY A 136 -11.44 -8.24 10.96
N ASN A 137 -11.33 -7.89 12.24
CA ASN A 137 -12.24 -6.96 12.90
C ASN A 137 -11.44 -5.80 13.53
N PRO A 138 -11.42 -4.61 12.93
CA PRO A 138 -12.13 -4.21 11.68
C PRO A 138 -11.64 -4.98 10.44
N LYS A 139 -12.44 -4.96 9.38
CA LYS A 139 -12.12 -5.62 8.10
C LYS A 139 -10.83 -5.08 7.50
N HIS A 140 -9.91 -5.98 7.14
CA HIS A 140 -8.65 -5.59 6.51
C HIS A 140 -8.84 -4.80 5.20
N THR A 141 -7.95 -3.85 4.98
CA THR A 141 -7.87 -3.03 3.78
C THR A 141 -6.50 -3.22 3.10
N PRO A 142 -6.31 -2.83 1.84
CA PRO A 142 -4.98 -2.85 1.22
C PRO A 142 -3.93 -2.03 1.98
N HIS A 143 -4.34 -1.05 2.79
CA HIS A 143 -3.42 -0.26 3.61
C HIS A 143 -2.81 -1.09 4.75
N ASP A 144 -3.51 -2.11 5.22
CA ASP A 144 -3.02 -3.01 6.27
C ASP A 144 -1.80 -3.84 5.84
N CYS A 145 -1.63 -4.05 4.53
CA CYS A 145 -0.38 -4.61 4.00
C CYS A 145 0.83 -3.74 4.37
N ARG A 146 0.67 -2.42 4.35
CA ARG A 146 1.73 -1.48 4.71
C ARG A 146 1.97 -1.44 6.23
N HIS A 147 0.92 -1.56 7.03
CA HIS A 147 1.04 -1.76 8.49
C HIS A 147 1.77 -3.06 8.79
N THR A 148 1.47 -4.13 8.05
CA THR A 148 2.17 -5.42 8.15
C THR A 148 3.66 -5.29 7.83
N PHE A 149 4.02 -4.58 6.75
CA PHE A 149 5.42 -4.31 6.43
C PHE A 149 6.12 -3.56 7.58
N SER A 150 5.48 -2.54 8.13
CA SER A 150 6.00 -1.78 9.27
C SER A 150 6.23 -2.67 10.50
N ALA A 151 5.24 -3.52 10.83
CA ALA A 151 5.33 -4.46 11.95
C ALA A 151 6.42 -5.53 11.73
N LEU A 152 6.56 -6.05 10.51
CA LEU A 152 7.64 -6.97 10.16
C LEU A 152 9.02 -6.31 10.30
N CYS A 153 9.19 -5.08 9.81
CA CYS A 153 10.42 -4.33 9.97
C CYS A 153 10.79 -4.15 11.45
N GLU A 154 9.81 -3.82 12.29
CA GLU A 154 10.00 -3.68 13.74
C GLU A 154 10.37 -5.01 14.38
N LYS A 155 9.62 -6.08 14.09
CA LYS A 155 9.88 -7.42 14.60
C LYS A 155 11.29 -7.92 14.30
N TYR A 156 11.80 -7.60 13.11
CA TYR A 156 13.15 -8.00 12.68
C TYR A 156 14.23 -6.95 12.94
N GLY A 157 13.96 -5.97 13.78
CA GLY A 157 14.95 -5.03 14.29
C GLY A 157 15.43 -3.98 13.29
N VAL A 158 14.65 -3.67 12.25
CA VAL A 158 14.95 -2.55 11.35
C VAL A 158 14.82 -1.25 12.12
N ARG A 159 15.87 -0.43 12.12
CA ARG A 159 15.88 0.85 12.84
C ARG A 159 14.74 1.76 12.37
N GLU A 160 14.13 2.49 13.27
CA GLU A 160 12.97 3.35 13.00
C GLU A 160 13.22 4.34 11.85
N ASN A 161 14.40 4.95 11.79
CA ASN A 161 14.75 5.88 10.72
C ASN A 161 14.83 5.21 9.34
N ASP A 162 15.33 3.97 9.27
CA ASP A 162 15.39 3.20 8.04
C ASP A 162 13.98 2.74 7.63
N ARG A 163 13.16 2.29 8.58
CA ARG A 163 11.75 1.97 8.37
C ARG A 163 10.98 3.16 7.81
N LYS A 164 11.18 4.36 8.36
CA LYS A 164 10.53 5.59 7.85
C LYS A 164 10.96 5.96 6.42
N ARG A 165 12.17 5.60 6.02
CA ARG A 165 12.64 5.80 4.64
C ARG A 165 12.05 4.79 3.65
N LEU A 166 11.73 3.58 4.13
CA LEU A 166 11.11 2.52 3.32
C LEU A 166 9.59 2.73 3.18
N LEU A 167 8.98 3.56 3.99
CA LEU A 167 7.55 3.84 4.04
C LEU A 167 7.23 5.27 3.56
#